data_e9fc843bc04981d3e4307493ca96014b
#
_entry.id   e9fc843bc04981d3e4307493ca96014b
#
_cell.length_a   1.000
_cell.length_b   1.000
_cell.length_c   1.000
_cell.angle_alpha   90.00
_cell.angle_beta   90.00
_cell.angle_gamma   90.00
#
_symmetry.space_group_name_H-M   'P 1'
#
loop_
_entity.id
_entity.type
_entity.pdbx_description
1 polymer ?
#
loop_
_entity_poly.entity_id
_entity_poly.type
_entity_poly.pdbx_seq_one_letter_code
_entity_poly.pdbx_strand_id
1 'polypeptide(L)'
;MSKSKGNTHARSISLIDEQNMSLPNNVGLKNILKKISDLEVENQKLTNRVLLLEKRLSVDFLTGLSSRAQGITHIESLIQDNDIGTFSLVFIDLDQLKKINDSAGHVVGDRMIERLGNILKKMQLPKQTIARFGGDEFIAILPNYDHQKTTSWCNCLQKRTKLQEPIRIDGQHFYLSVSVGSYVYHKAREPEHLDAKQLIERADKDMYKNKQSKNDSLKSYIYKAPIGG
;
A
#
# COMPACT_ATOMS: atom_id res chain seq x y z
N MET A 1 15.17 22.30 -8.69
CA MET A 1 14.67 23.69 -8.88
C MET A 1 13.46 23.65 -9.80
N SER A 2 12.28 23.59 -9.24
CA SER A 2 11.03 23.77 -10.01
C SER A 2 10.14 24.67 -9.14
N LYS A 3 10.16 25.96 -9.43
CA LYS A 3 9.30 26.96 -8.83
C LYS A 3 8.04 27.12 -9.66
N SER A 4 6.89 26.93 -8.99
CA SER A 4 5.72 27.82 -9.10
C SER A 4 5.22 28.18 -10.49
N LYS A 5 4.27 27.40 -11.03
CA LYS A 5 3.37 27.84 -12.11
C LYS A 5 1.92 28.10 -11.64
N GLY A 6 1.70 28.40 -10.37
CA GLY A 6 0.35 28.58 -9.80
C GLY A 6 -0.13 30.02 -9.64
N ASN A 7 0.66 31.04 -9.99
CA ASN A 7 0.34 32.43 -9.58
C ASN A 7 0.16 33.44 -10.70
N THR A 8 0.06 33.02 -11.96
CA THR A 8 -0.07 33.94 -13.09
C THR A 8 -1.52 34.26 -13.49
N HIS A 9 -2.50 33.41 -13.14
CA HIS A 9 -3.91 33.67 -13.49
C HIS A 9 -4.64 34.62 -12.53
N ALA A 10 -4.28 34.62 -11.24
CA ALA A 10 -4.92 35.52 -10.26
C ALA A 10 -4.51 36.99 -10.43
N ARG A 11 -3.34 37.26 -11.03
CA ARG A 11 -2.88 38.65 -11.30
C ARG A 11 -3.45 39.28 -12.57
N SER A 12 -3.96 38.46 -13.50
CA SER A 12 -4.50 38.98 -14.77
C SER A 12 -5.91 39.56 -14.65
N ILE A 13 -6.64 39.20 -13.58
CA ILE A 13 -8.03 39.67 -13.37
C ILE A 13 -8.06 40.99 -12.62
N SER A 14 -7.01 41.35 -11.87
CA SER A 14 -6.93 42.61 -11.11
C SER A 14 -6.54 43.84 -11.92
N LEU A 15 -6.25 43.70 -13.21
CA LEU A 15 -5.83 44.80 -14.12
C LEU A 15 -6.90 45.17 -15.13
N ILE A 16 -8.16 44.73 -14.99
CA ILE A 16 -9.27 45.26 -15.75
C ILE A 16 -9.67 46.57 -15.08
N ASP A 17 -9.16 47.63 -15.64
CA ASP A 17 -9.29 49.04 -15.23
C ASP A 17 -10.74 49.39 -14.85
N GLU A 18 -10.93 49.96 -13.67
CA GLU A 18 -12.18 50.56 -13.17
C GLU A 18 -12.71 51.70 -14.08
N GLN A 19 -11.92 52.16 -15.06
CA GLN A 19 -12.25 53.35 -15.90
C GLN A 19 -13.16 53.06 -17.10
N ASN A 20 -13.46 51.76 -17.44
CA ASN A 20 -14.36 51.42 -18.55
C ASN A 20 -15.79 51.02 -18.13
N MET A 21 -16.22 51.43 -16.92
CA MET A 21 -17.47 50.97 -16.32
C MET A 21 -18.72 51.80 -16.67
N SER A 22 -18.74 52.60 -17.74
CA SER A 22 -19.90 53.47 -18.13
C SER A 22 -20.76 52.98 -19.31
N LEU A 23 -20.61 51.72 -19.76
CA LEU A 23 -21.43 51.16 -20.84
C LEU A 23 -22.59 50.30 -20.31
N PRO A 24 -23.79 50.32 -20.94
CA PRO A 24 -25.00 49.63 -20.44
C PRO A 24 -24.91 48.08 -20.34
N ASN A 25 -23.83 47.48 -20.89
CA ASN A 25 -23.59 46.02 -20.85
C ASN A 25 -22.88 45.51 -19.58
N ASN A 26 -22.68 46.37 -18.55
CA ASN A 26 -21.84 46.08 -17.41
C ASN A 26 -22.50 45.13 -16.37
N VAL A 27 -23.81 45.00 -16.37
CA VAL A 27 -24.54 44.10 -15.44
C VAL A 27 -24.29 42.64 -15.80
N GLY A 28 -24.27 42.34 -17.11
CA GLY A 28 -24.00 40.98 -17.60
C GLY A 28 -22.58 40.52 -17.27
N LEU A 29 -21.60 41.39 -17.48
CA LEU A 29 -20.19 41.10 -17.18
C LEU A 29 -19.96 40.91 -15.67
N LYS A 30 -20.54 41.78 -14.83
CA LYS A 30 -20.47 41.63 -13.35
C LYS A 30 -21.08 40.30 -12.87
N ASN A 31 -22.22 39.91 -13.46
CA ASN A 31 -22.85 38.64 -13.12
C ASN A 31 -22.02 37.43 -13.54
N ILE A 32 -21.35 37.50 -14.72
CA ILE A 32 -20.44 36.46 -15.18
C ILE A 32 -19.21 36.36 -14.26
N LEU A 33 -18.57 37.49 -13.95
CA LEU A 33 -17.41 37.52 -13.06
C LEU A 33 -17.76 36.98 -11.66
N LYS A 34 -18.92 37.32 -11.12
CA LYS A 34 -19.42 36.76 -9.86
C LYS A 34 -19.61 35.24 -9.96
N LYS A 35 -20.22 34.77 -11.06
CA LYS A 35 -20.44 33.34 -11.29
C LYS A 35 -19.11 32.58 -11.41
N ILE A 36 -18.10 33.18 -12.07
CA ILE A 36 -16.73 32.59 -12.16
C ILE A 36 -16.13 32.48 -10.77
N SER A 37 -16.17 33.55 -9.98
CA SER A 37 -15.66 33.55 -8.61
C SER A 37 -16.37 32.51 -7.72
N ASP A 38 -17.69 32.40 -7.82
CA ASP A 38 -18.48 31.41 -7.07
C ASP A 38 -18.09 29.97 -7.47
N LEU A 39 -17.91 29.70 -8.78
CA LEU A 39 -17.44 28.41 -9.30
C LEU A 39 -16.01 28.07 -8.88
N GLU A 40 -15.12 29.04 -8.84
CA GLU A 40 -13.73 28.84 -8.35
C GLU A 40 -13.73 28.43 -6.89
N VAL A 41 -14.55 29.08 -6.04
CA VAL A 41 -14.70 28.73 -4.62
C VAL A 41 -15.28 27.31 -4.46
N GLU A 42 -16.28 26.96 -5.26
CA GLU A 42 -16.88 25.62 -5.24
C GLU A 42 -15.88 24.55 -5.71
N ASN A 43 -15.17 24.79 -6.80
CA ASN A 43 -14.10 23.91 -7.28
C ASN A 43 -13.02 23.68 -6.20
N GLN A 44 -12.62 24.74 -5.51
CA GLN A 44 -11.63 24.62 -4.42
C GLN A 44 -12.16 23.75 -3.27
N LYS A 45 -13.44 23.91 -2.90
CA LYS A 45 -14.09 23.06 -1.87
C LYS A 45 -14.15 21.60 -2.30
N LEU A 46 -14.54 21.32 -3.55
CA LEU A 46 -14.59 19.98 -4.10
C LEU A 46 -13.20 19.34 -4.15
N THR A 47 -12.19 20.07 -4.61
CA THR A 47 -10.79 19.62 -4.63
C THR A 47 -10.31 19.25 -3.22
N ASN A 48 -10.56 20.09 -2.22
CA ASN A 48 -10.20 19.81 -0.84
C ASN A 48 -10.94 18.58 -0.27
N ARG A 49 -12.21 18.38 -0.67
CA ARG A 49 -12.99 17.22 -0.25
C ARG A 49 -12.47 15.93 -0.90
N VAL A 50 -12.07 15.97 -2.18
CA VAL A 50 -11.43 14.84 -2.87
C VAL A 50 -10.13 14.47 -2.17
N LEU A 51 -9.24 15.43 -1.91
CA LEU A 51 -7.97 15.21 -1.19
C LEU A 51 -8.19 14.59 0.20
N LEU A 52 -9.24 15.03 0.92
CA LEU A 52 -9.56 14.46 2.23
C LEU A 52 -10.06 13.01 2.12
N LEU A 53 -10.88 12.71 1.11
CA LEU A 53 -11.37 11.35 0.87
C LEU A 53 -10.23 10.43 0.42
N GLU A 54 -9.36 10.87 -0.48
CA GLU A 54 -8.15 10.14 -0.88
C GLU A 54 -7.25 9.84 0.32
N LYS A 55 -7.04 10.83 1.20
CA LYS A 55 -6.28 10.63 2.44
C LYS A 55 -6.94 9.61 3.37
N ARG A 56 -8.26 9.59 3.47
CA ARG A 56 -8.99 8.57 4.25
C ARG A 56 -8.90 7.19 3.63
N LEU A 57 -8.84 7.09 2.30
CA LEU A 57 -8.69 5.84 1.57
C LEU A 57 -7.22 5.36 1.47
N SER A 58 -6.25 6.19 1.89
CA SER A 58 -4.82 5.87 1.81
C SER A 58 -4.33 4.93 2.90
N VAL A 59 -5.12 4.70 3.95
CA VAL A 59 -4.75 3.91 5.13
C VAL A 59 -5.79 2.81 5.38
N ASP A 60 -5.32 1.60 5.66
CA ASP A 60 -6.15 0.51 6.14
C ASP A 60 -6.54 0.74 7.61
N PHE A 61 -7.83 0.73 7.92
CA PHE A 61 -8.34 1.10 9.24
C PHE A 61 -8.00 0.10 10.34
N LEU A 62 -7.83 -1.19 9.99
CA LEU A 62 -7.54 -2.25 10.97
C LEU A 62 -6.06 -2.25 11.38
N THR A 63 -5.16 -2.08 10.40
CA THR A 63 -3.72 -2.20 10.64
C THR A 63 -3.00 -0.86 10.76
N GLY A 64 -3.61 0.22 10.24
CA GLY A 64 -2.97 1.54 10.14
C GLY A 64 -1.79 1.57 9.15
N LEU A 65 -1.63 0.55 8.31
CA LEU A 65 -0.71 0.52 7.18
C LEU A 65 -1.33 1.21 5.96
N SER A 66 -0.56 1.40 4.89
CA SER A 66 -1.10 1.92 3.64
C SER A 66 -2.19 1.02 3.08
N SER A 67 -3.17 1.61 2.42
CA SER A 67 -4.18 0.85 1.67
C SER A 67 -3.59 0.25 0.40
N ARG A 68 -4.31 -0.72 -0.20
CA ARG A 68 -3.98 -1.28 -1.50
C ARG A 68 -3.78 -0.21 -2.58
N ALA A 69 -4.70 0.77 -2.64
CA ALA A 69 -4.62 1.86 -3.62
C ALA A 69 -3.33 2.66 -3.47
N GLN A 70 -2.98 3.05 -2.24
CA GLN A 70 -1.74 3.76 -1.94
C GLN A 70 -0.50 2.94 -2.28
N GLY A 71 -0.52 1.62 -2.03
CA GLY A 71 0.55 0.71 -2.40
C GLY A 71 0.77 0.67 -3.92
N ILE A 72 -0.30 0.53 -4.71
CA ILE A 72 -0.24 0.54 -6.18
C ILE A 72 0.34 1.87 -6.69
N THR A 73 -0.19 3.01 -6.21
CA THR A 73 0.32 4.34 -6.58
C THR A 73 1.81 4.49 -6.29
N HIS A 74 2.30 3.96 -5.17
CA HIS A 74 3.73 4.01 -4.85
C HIS A 74 4.56 3.13 -5.81
N ILE A 75 4.10 1.92 -6.16
CA ILE A 75 4.80 1.08 -7.15
C ILE A 75 4.89 1.80 -8.49
N GLU A 76 3.78 2.38 -8.97
CA GLU A 76 3.74 3.13 -10.22
C GLU A 76 4.70 4.32 -10.21
N SER A 77 4.76 5.05 -9.09
CA SER A 77 5.71 6.15 -8.92
C SER A 77 7.17 5.71 -9.01
N LEU A 78 7.52 4.53 -8.44
CA LEU A 78 8.88 3.97 -8.50
C LEU A 78 9.25 3.49 -9.91
N ILE A 79 8.30 2.95 -10.67
CA ILE A 79 8.52 2.57 -12.08
C ILE A 79 8.87 3.81 -12.92
N GLN A 80 8.21 4.94 -12.65
CA GLN A 80 8.41 6.20 -13.37
C GLN A 80 9.64 6.99 -12.88
N ASP A 81 10.08 6.79 -11.64
CA ASP A 81 11.20 7.50 -11.03
C ASP A 81 12.53 7.09 -11.68
N ASN A 82 13.21 8.05 -12.32
CA ASN A 82 14.48 7.81 -12.98
C ASN A 82 15.68 7.68 -12.02
N ASP A 83 15.54 8.14 -10.79
CA ASP A 83 16.57 8.04 -9.76
C ASP A 83 16.57 6.67 -9.06
N ILE A 84 15.49 5.89 -9.24
CA ILE A 84 15.34 4.55 -8.66
C ILE A 84 15.63 3.49 -9.73
N GLY A 85 16.81 2.93 -9.70
CA GLY A 85 17.22 1.85 -10.63
C GLY A 85 16.74 0.46 -10.23
N THR A 86 16.42 0.25 -8.95
CA THR A 86 16.04 -1.06 -8.39
C THR A 86 15.12 -0.88 -7.20
N PHE A 87 14.09 -1.70 -7.11
CA PHE A 87 13.27 -1.86 -5.90
C PHE A 87 12.75 -3.29 -5.78
N SER A 88 12.35 -3.68 -4.58
CA SER A 88 11.77 -5.00 -4.34
C SER A 88 10.33 -4.90 -3.87
N LEU A 89 9.50 -5.83 -4.34
CA LEU A 89 8.17 -6.12 -3.81
C LEU A 89 8.24 -7.42 -3.03
N VAL A 90 7.70 -7.42 -1.81
CA VAL A 90 7.53 -8.63 -1.01
C VAL A 90 6.04 -8.83 -0.78
N PHE A 91 5.48 -9.90 -1.35
CA PHE A 91 4.11 -10.33 -1.09
C PHE A 91 4.10 -11.20 0.17
N ILE A 92 3.17 -10.92 1.07
CA ILE A 92 3.10 -11.52 2.41
C ILE A 92 1.67 -11.97 2.63
N ASP A 93 1.49 -13.21 3.04
CA ASP A 93 0.19 -13.83 3.34
C ASP A 93 0.21 -14.39 4.77
N LEU A 94 -0.80 -14.07 5.56
CA LEU A 94 -0.97 -14.61 6.92
C LEU A 94 -1.50 -16.04 6.85
N ASP A 95 -0.67 -16.99 7.26
CA ASP A 95 -0.99 -18.41 7.18
C ASP A 95 -2.23 -18.78 8.02
N GLN A 96 -3.11 -19.59 7.43
CA GLN A 96 -4.24 -20.26 8.09
C GLN A 96 -5.31 -19.31 8.70
N LEU A 97 -5.42 -18.05 8.26
CA LEU A 97 -6.41 -17.11 8.79
C LEU A 97 -7.83 -17.67 8.74
N LYS A 98 -8.20 -18.35 7.64
CA LYS A 98 -9.51 -18.99 7.52
C LYS A 98 -9.77 -20.02 8.62
N LYS A 99 -8.79 -20.89 8.92
CA LYS A 99 -8.94 -21.88 10.01
C LYS A 99 -9.07 -21.21 11.38
N ILE A 100 -8.34 -20.12 11.61
CA ILE A 100 -8.44 -19.33 12.84
C ILE A 100 -9.85 -18.74 12.96
N ASN A 101 -10.37 -18.13 11.89
CA ASN A 101 -11.72 -17.57 11.87
C ASN A 101 -12.79 -18.65 12.12
N ASP A 102 -12.65 -19.81 11.47
CA ASP A 102 -13.60 -20.92 11.59
C ASP A 102 -13.60 -21.53 13.00
N SER A 103 -12.45 -21.53 13.72
CA SER A 103 -12.32 -22.14 15.04
C SER A 103 -12.51 -21.19 16.21
N ALA A 104 -12.15 -19.89 16.05
CA ALA A 104 -12.13 -18.93 17.14
C ALA A 104 -12.85 -17.61 16.84
N GLY A 105 -13.45 -17.52 15.63
CA GLY A 105 -14.22 -16.35 15.20
C GLY A 105 -13.38 -15.21 14.61
N HIS A 106 -14.05 -14.34 13.88
CA HIS A 106 -13.40 -13.23 13.14
C HIS A 106 -12.64 -12.25 14.04
N VAL A 107 -13.08 -12.06 15.28
CA VAL A 107 -12.39 -11.16 16.24
C VAL A 107 -10.96 -11.63 16.51
N VAL A 108 -10.73 -12.95 16.54
CA VAL A 108 -9.40 -13.52 16.72
C VAL A 108 -8.56 -13.36 15.46
N GLY A 109 -9.17 -13.58 14.30
CA GLY A 109 -8.53 -13.32 13.00
C GLY A 109 -8.09 -11.86 12.85
N ASP A 110 -8.95 -10.92 13.21
CA ASP A 110 -8.62 -9.48 13.19
C ASP A 110 -7.44 -9.16 14.10
N ARG A 111 -7.38 -9.74 15.31
CA ARG A 111 -6.21 -9.60 16.21
C ARG A 111 -4.93 -10.17 15.60
N MET A 112 -5.00 -11.26 14.83
CA MET A 112 -3.84 -11.79 14.11
C MET A 112 -3.36 -10.85 13.03
N ILE A 113 -4.29 -10.27 12.26
CA ILE A 113 -4.02 -9.25 11.23
C ILE A 113 -3.40 -8.00 11.86
N GLU A 114 -3.96 -7.49 12.95
CA GLU A 114 -3.41 -6.34 13.69
C GLU A 114 -2.00 -6.60 14.20
N ARG A 115 -1.73 -7.80 14.74
CA ARG A 115 -0.38 -8.18 15.21
C ARG A 115 0.62 -8.19 14.07
N LEU A 116 0.27 -8.77 12.92
CA LEU A 116 1.13 -8.74 11.75
C LEU A 116 1.35 -7.30 11.28
N GLY A 117 0.29 -6.50 11.19
CA GLY A 117 0.36 -5.08 10.85
C GLY A 117 1.32 -4.30 11.75
N ASN A 118 1.27 -4.54 13.07
CA ASN A 118 2.16 -3.90 14.04
C ASN A 118 3.63 -4.31 13.86
N ILE A 119 3.91 -5.57 13.51
CA ILE A 119 5.28 -6.03 13.20
C ILE A 119 5.78 -5.33 11.95
N LEU A 120 4.98 -5.33 10.88
CA LEU A 120 5.30 -4.72 9.61
C LEU A 120 5.55 -3.21 9.76
N LYS A 121 4.71 -2.52 10.51
CA LYS A 121 4.87 -1.08 10.81
C LYS A 121 6.20 -0.77 11.50
N LYS A 122 6.63 -1.62 12.45
CA LYS A 122 7.92 -1.48 13.14
C LYS A 122 9.13 -1.82 12.24
N MET A 123 8.91 -2.55 11.15
CA MET A 123 9.96 -2.88 10.16
C MET A 123 10.06 -1.84 9.04
N GLN A 124 9.07 -0.99 8.88
CA GLN A 124 9.02 0.02 7.82
C GLN A 124 10.04 1.13 8.08
N LEU A 125 10.95 1.31 7.13
CA LEU A 125 11.95 2.39 7.13
C LEU A 125 11.46 3.58 6.26
N PRO A 126 12.09 4.76 6.38
CA PRO A 126 11.81 5.90 5.50
C PRO A 126 11.89 5.51 4.01
N LYS A 127 11.01 6.04 3.18
CA LYS A 127 10.84 5.74 1.75
C LYS A 127 10.28 4.36 1.42
N GLN A 128 10.11 3.47 2.39
CA GLN A 128 9.40 2.20 2.20
C GLN A 128 7.90 2.41 2.39
N THR A 129 7.11 1.60 1.71
CA THR A 129 5.67 1.52 1.94
C THR A 129 5.30 0.07 2.20
N ILE A 130 4.52 -0.15 3.25
CA ILE A 130 3.90 -1.44 3.50
C ILE A 130 2.40 -1.22 3.45
N ALA A 131 1.71 -1.98 2.58
CA ALA A 131 0.30 -1.83 2.32
C ALA A 131 -0.45 -3.15 2.57
N ARG A 132 -1.69 -3.06 3.07
CA ARG A 132 -2.60 -4.20 3.13
C ARG A 132 -3.38 -4.29 1.83
N PHE A 133 -3.32 -5.46 1.17
CA PHE A 133 -3.89 -5.69 -0.16
C PHE A 133 -5.21 -6.46 -0.13
N GLY A 134 -5.41 -7.27 0.88
CA GLY A 134 -6.60 -8.11 1.05
C GLY A 134 -6.85 -8.43 2.52
N GLY A 135 -7.66 -9.44 2.79
CA GLY A 135 -7.98 -9.89 4.16
C GLY A 135 -6.73 -10.24 4.95
N ASP A 136 -5.91 -11.13 4.41
CA ASP A 136 -4.66 -11.68 4.97
C ASP A 136 -3.40 -11.30 4.18
N GLU A 137 -3.53 -10.49 3.14
CA GLU A 137 -2.49 -10.17 2.18
C GLU A 137 -1.88 -8.78 2.42
N PHE A 138 -0.55 -8.71 2.39
CA PHE A 138 0.21 -7.47 2.52
C PHE A 138 1.32 -7.42 1.46
N ILE A 139 1.72 -6.21 1.10
CA ILE A 139 2.87 -5.99 0.23
C ILE A 139 3.82 -4.98 0.89
N ALA A 140 5.10 -5.34 0.96
CA ALA A 140 6.16 -4.40 1.27
C ALA A 140 6.85 -3.95 -0.02
N ILE A 141 6.99 -2.64 -0.18
CA ILE A 141 7.59 -1.94 -1.31
C ILE A 141 8.89 -1.33 -0.80
N LEU A 142 10.02 -1.82 -1.27
CA LEU A 142 11.35 -1.59 -0.72
C LEU A 142 12.27 -0.96 -1.77
N PRO A 143 12.32 0.39 -1.89
CA PRO A 143 13.23 1.08 -2.80
C PRO A 143 14.71 0.78 -2.47
N ASN A 144 15.54 0.60 -3.51
CA ASN A 144 16.97 0.32 -3.40
C ASN A 144 17.32 -1.01 -2.70
N TYR A 145 16.39 -1.99 -2.76
CA TYR A 145 16.62 -3.35 -2.28
C TYR A 145 16.92 -4.28 -3.45
N ASP A 146 18.08 -4.95 -3.36
CA ASP A 146 18.49 -6.07 -4.19
C ASP A 146 18.02 -7.41 -3.61
N HIS A 147 18.36 -8.53 -4.25
CA HIS A 147 18.01 -9.88 -3.77
C HIS A 147 18.52 -10.18 -2.35
N GLN A 148 19.74 -9.77 -2.02
CA GLN A 148 20.33 -10.05 -0.71
C GLN A 148 19.63 -9.29 0.41
N LYS A 149 19.39 -7.99 0.22
CA LYS A 149 18.65 -7.15 1.19
C LYS A 149 17.22 -7.64 1.33
N THR A 150 16.57 -8.01 0.22
CA THR A 150 15.20 -8.53 0.21
C THR A 150 15.09 -9.83 0.99
N THR A 151 15.99 -10.80 0.74
CA THR A 151 16.05 -12.06 1.47
C THR A 151 16.27 -11.83 2.96
N SER A 152 17.18 -10.92 3.32
CA SER A 152 17.43 -10.56 4.72
C SER A 152 16.20 -9.96 5.40
N TRP A 153 15.46 -9.11 4.68
CA TRP A 153 14.22 -8.51 5.16
C TRP A 153 13.12 -9.57 5.37
N CYS A 154 12.93 -10.50 4.42
CA CYS A 154 11.99 -11.62 4.52
C CYS A 154 12.32 -12.52 5.72
N ASN A 155 13.59 -12.88 5.90
CA ASN A 155 14.04 -13.70 7.04
C ASN A 155 13.79 -12.98 8.38
N CYS A 156 14.04 -11.67 8.44
CA CYS A 156 13.75 -10.85 9.61
C CYS A 156 12.24 -10.87 9.94
N LEU A 157 11.36 -10.70 8.96
CA LEU A 157 9.91 -10.78 9.15
C LEU A 157 9.50 -12.15 9.70
N GLN A 158 9.91 -13.23 9.04
CA GLN A 158 9.59 -14.60 9.48
C GLN A 158 10.11 -14.92 10.88
N LYS A 159 11.28 -14.42 11.24
CA LYS A 159 11.82 -14.55 12.61
C LYS A 159 10.97 -13.78 13.62
N ARG A 160 10.62 -12.53 13.30
CA ARG A 160 9.80 -11.69 14.18
C ARG A 160 8.39 -12.24 14.40
N THR A 161 7.77 -12.84 13.40
CA THR A 161 6.46 -13.48 13.54
C THR A 161 6.53 -14.73 14.42
N LYS A 162 7.55 -15.58 14.25
CA LYS A 162 7.77 -16.78 15.05
C LYS A 162 8.05 -16.48 16.53
N LEU A 163 8.62 -15.34 16.85
CA LEU A 163 8.93 -14.91 18.21
C LEU A 163 7.73 -14.31 18.95
N GLN A 164 6.57 -14.18 18.29
CA GLN A 164 5.36 -13.68 18.94
C GLN A 164 4.74 -14.75 19.84
N GLU A 165 4.32 -14.33 21.02
CA GLU A 165 3.50 -15.19 21.88
C GLU A 165 2.18 -15.56 21.19
N PRO A 166 1.70 -16.80 21.31
CA PRO A 166 0.42 -17.18 20.72
C PRO A 166 -0.74 -16.41 21.33
N ILE A 167 -1.81 -16.22 20.55
CA ILE A 167 -3.10 -15.83 21.11
C ILE A 167 -3.70 -17.07 21.76
N ARG A 168 -4.10 -16.97 23.03
CA ARG A 168 -4.70 -18.06 23.80
C ARG A 168 -6.18 -17.79 23.99
N ILE A 169 -7.03 -18.73 23.55
CA ILE A 169 -8.49 -18.64 23.67
C ILE A 169 -9.01 -20.07 23.92
N ASP A 170 -9.80 -20.26 24.96
CA ASP A 170 -10.46 -21.51 25.29
C ASP A 170 -9.52 -22.73 25.26
N GLY A 171 -8.31 -22.56 25.78
CA GLY A 171 -7.28 -23.61 25.84
C GLY A 171 -6.56 -23.84 24.49
N GLN A 172 -6.95 -23.18 23.42
CA GLN A 172 -6.28 -23.24 22.13
C GLN A 172 -5.21 -22.15 21.99
N HIS A 173 -4.15 -22.47 21.25
CA HIS A 173 -3.03 -21.55 20.99
C HIS A 173 -2.93 -21.25 19.48
N PHE A 174 -3.03 -19.97 19.12
CA PHE A 174 -2.94 -19.51 17.73
C PHE A 174 -1.61 -18.78 17.52
N TYR A 175 -0.74 -19.39 16.72
CA TYR A 175 0.59 -18.87 16.40
C TYR A 175 0.57 -18.01 15.16
N LEU A 176 1.32 -16.90 15.17
CA LEU A 176 1.49 -16.04 14.02
C LEU A 176 2.51 -16.65 13.06
N SER A 177 2.09 -16.93 11.84
CA SER A 177 2.95 -17.45 10.76
C SER A 177 2.61 -16.77 9.46
N VAL A 178 3.62 -16.52 8.62
CA VAL A 178 3.46 -15.90 7.31
C VAL A 178 4.17 -16.69 6.22
N SER A 179 3.58 -16.70 5.04
CA SER A 179 4.21 -17.07 3.79
C SER A 179 4.64 -15.81 3.06
N VAL A 180 5.83 -15.82 2.48
CA VAL A 180 6.39 -14.65 1.79
C VAL A 180 6.94 -15.07 0.44
N GLY A 181 6.81 -14.19 -0.55
CA GLY A 181 7.49 -14.28 -1.84
C GLY A 181 7.92 -12.90 -2.29
N SER A 182 8.90 -12.83 -3.16
CA SER A 182 9.47 -11.55 -3.55
C SER A 182 9.80 -11.46 -5.04
N TYR A 183 9.78 -10.23 -5.53
CA TYR A 183 10.26 -9.90 -6.86
C TYR A 183 11.14 -8.65 -6.79
N VAL A 184 12.34 -8.73 -7.37
CA VAL A 184 13.26 -7.59 -7.45
C VAL A 184 13.20 -7.02 -8.86
N TYR A 185 12.68 -5.81 -8.98
CA TYR A 185 12.62 -5.05 -10.22
C TYR A 185 13.95 -4.34 -10.47
N HIS A 186 14.48 -4.47 -11.69
CA HIS A 186 15.66 -3.76 -12.16
C HIS A 186 15.32 -2.98 -13.42
N LYS A 187 15.22 -1.67 -13.35
CA LYS A 187 14.80 -0.81 -14.47
C LYS A 187 15.58 -1.05 -15.78
N ALA A 188 16.89 -1.27 -15.67
CA ALA A 188 17.76 -1.52 -16.84
C ALA A 188 17.61 -2.90 -17.49
N ARG A 189 16.87 -3.83 -16.85
CA ARG A 189 16.76 -5.24 -17.28
C ARG A 189 15.33 -5.65 -17.62
N GLU A 190 14.36 -4.83 -17.27
CA GLU A 190 12.95 -5.14 -17.46
C GLU A 190 12.42 -4.58 -18.78
N PRO A 191 11.41 -5.22 -19.39
CA PRO A 191 10.69 -4.66 -20.53
C PRO A 191 10.10 -3.29 -20.21
N GLU A 192 10.07 -2.38 -21.18
CA GLU A 192 9.63 -0.99 -21.00
C GLU A 192 8.17 -0.80 -20.53
N HIS A 193 7.36 -1.87 -20.49
CA HIS A 193 5.90 -1.79 -20.26
C HIS A 193 5.40 -2.60 -19.05
N LEU A 194 6.26 -2.92 -18.07
CA LEU A 194 5.78 -3.58 -16.85
C LEU A 194 5.00 -2.59 -15.99
N ASP A 195 3.77 -2.95 -15.67
CA ASP A 195 2.90 -2.22 -14.76
C ASP A 195 2.97 -2.78 -13.31
N ALA A 196 2.39 -2.04 -12.38
CA ALA A 196 2.35 -2.44 -10.97
C ALA A 196 1.70 -3.81 -10.77
N LYS A 197 0.63 -4.13 -11.54
CA LYS A 197 -0.10 -5.38 -11.44
C LYS A 197 0.78 -6.57 -11.79
N GLN A 198 1.53 -6.48 -12.89
CA GLN A 198 2.44 -7.54 -13.34
C GLN A 198 3.57 -7.79 -12.33
N LEU A 199 4.09 -6.74 -11.69
CA LEU A 199 5.11 -6.87 -10.66
C LEU A 199 4.56 -7.55 -9.40
N ILE A 200 3.35 -7.19 -8.99
CA ILE A 200 2.64 -7.81 -7.87
C ILE A 200 2.40 -9.29 -8.16
N GLU A 201 1.92 -9.66 -9.35
CA GLU A 201 1.69 -11.04 -9.75
C GLU A 201 2.96 -11.89 -9.72
N ARG A 202 4.13 -11.32 -10.02
CA ARG A 202 5.42 -12.02 -9.93
C ARG A 202 5.80 -12.33 -8.48
N ALA A 203 5.62 -11.36 -7.57
CA ALA A 203 5.87 -11.57 -6.15
C ALA A 203 4.88 -12.55 -5.52
N ASP A 204 3.60 -12.51 -5.90
CA ASP A 204 2.55 -13.45 -5.48
C ASP A 204 2.87 -14.88 -5.94
N LYS A 205 3.24 -15.09 -7.21
CA LYS A 205 3.65 -16.41 -7.72
C LYS A 205 4.82 -17.01 -6.91
N ASP A 206 5.79 -16.21 -6.51
CA ASP A 206 6.89 -16.65 -5.68
C ASP A 206 6.41 -17.05 -4.27
N MET A 207 5.54 -16.23 -3.66
CA MET A 207 4.91 -16.53 -2.38
C MET A 207 4.12 -17.84 -2.43
N TYR A 208 3.33 -18.05 -3.48
CA TYR A 208 2.53 -19.26 -3.63
C TYR A 208 3.38 -20.53 -3.71
N LYS A 209 4.51 -20.50 -4.46
CA LYS A 209 5.47 -21.62 -4.53
C LYS A 209 6.05 -21.92 -3.13
N ASN A 210 6.44 -20.88 -2.41
CA ASN A 210 7.00 -21.01 -1.05
C ASN A 210 5.96 -21.57 -0.06
N LYS A 211 4.69 -21.16 -0.18
CA LYS A 211 3.58 -21.65 0.62
C LYS A 211 3.29 -23.14 0.36
N GLN A 212 3.32 -23.56 -0.92
CA GLN A 212 3.16 -24.99 -1.28
C GLN A 212 4.29 -25.84 -0.71
N SER A 213 5.54 -25.46 -0.91
CA SER A 213 6.73 -26.19 -0.40
C SER A 213 6.70 -26.34 1.12
N LYS A 214 6.22 -25.31 1.85
CA LYS A 214 6.03 -25.34 3.30
C LYS A 214 4.96 -26.37 3.71
N ASN A 215 3.84 -26.41 2.99
CA ASN A 215 2.75 -27.34 3.27
C ASN A 215 3.16 -28.80 2.97
N ASP A 216 3.90 -29.05 1.92
CA ASP A 216 4.38 -30.38 1.55
C ASP A 216 5.43 -30.89 2.55
N SER A 217 6.30 -30.01 3.04
CA SER A 217 7.25 -30.34 4.12
C SER A 217 6.51 -30.74 5.39
N LEU A 218 5.45 -30.01 5.80
CA LEU A 218 4.65 -30.36 6.98
C LEU A 218 3.95 -31.72 6.82
N LYS A 219 3.39 -32.00 5.63
CA LYS A 219 2.80 -33.32 5.34
C LYS A 219 3.83 -34.45 5.44
N SER A 220 5.04 -34.25 4.90
CA SER A 220 6.11 -35.26 4.96
C SER A 220 6.59 -35.56 6.38
N TYR A 221 6.53 -34.59 7.30
CA TYR A 221 6.83 -34.78 8.72
C TYR A 221 5.75 -35.61 9.43
N ILE A 222 4.47 -35.39 9.12
CA ILE A 222 3.35 -36.12 9.71
C ILE A 222 3.37 -37.59 9.27
N TYR A 223 3.77 -37.89 8.03
CA TYR A 223 3.89 -39.27 7.53
C TYR A 223 5.14 -40.01 8.00
N LYS A 224 6.14 -39.32 8.53
CA LYS A 224 7.38 -39.92 9.04
C LYS A 224 7.41 -40.09 10.56
N ALA A 225 6.41 -39.61 11.31
CA ALA A 225 6.29 -39.92 12.70
C ALA A 225 5.99 -41.42 12.88
N PRO A 226 6.83 -42.23 13.55
CA PRO A 226 6.52 -43.62 13.79
C PRO A 226 5.22 -43.69 14.58
N ILE A 227 4.27 -44.48 14.06
CA ILE A 227 3.10 -44.90 14.85
C ILE A 227 3.68 -45.72 15.98
N GLY A 228 3.83 -45.08 17.15
CA GLY A 228 4.31 -45.73 18.36
C GLY A 228 3.39 -46.90 18.67
N GLY A 229 3.96 -48.10 18.67
CA GLY A 229 3.35 -49.30 19.23
C GLY A 229 3.29 -49.22 20.75
#